data_cb5f2c5c96e649e98381372cf3758ddb
#
_entry.id   cb5f2c5c96e649e98381372cf3758ddb
#
_cell.length_a   1.000
_cell.length_b   1.000
_cell.length_c   1.000
_cell.angle_alpha   90.00
_cell.angle_beta   90.00
_cell.angle_gamma   90.00
#
_symmetry.space_group_name_H-M   'P 1'
#
loop_
_entity.id
_entity.type
_entity.pdbx_description
1 polymer ?
#
loop_
_entity_poly.entity_id
_entity_poly.type
_entity_poly.pdbx_seq_one_letter_code
_entity_poly.pdbx_strand_id
1 'polypeptide(L)'
;DWFYSLYTNYNIRLWRCGYDQRFAKDWITRMNFYGWMRTGDDDSDLVMILQNAQTLSNAMKLCEADLKHRLVNYNENPIDRWCFKNSGIKVDGYGQCLCVKQESSKRIDGTVCLIILYEMYRRNRTEFIQMVGRN
;
A
#
# COMPACT_ATOMS: atom_id res chain seq x y z
N ASP A 1 -17.29 -2.44 -0.33
CA ASP A 1 -18.20 -2.10 -1.45
C ASP A 1 -17.44 -1.55 -2.67
N TRP A 2 -16.47 -0.62 -2.50
CA TRP A 2 -15.74 -0.02 -3.63
C TRP A 2 -14.98 -1.05 -4.49
N PHE A 3 -14.17 -1.92 -3.90
CA PHE A 3 -13.47 -2.98 -4.63
C PHE A 3 -14.42 -3.93 -5.36
N TYR A 4 -15.55 -4.26 -4.72
CA TYR A 4 -16.59 -5.09 -5.34
C TYR A 4 -17.23 -4.38 -6.53
N SER A 5 -17.49 -3.06 -6.43
CA SER A 5 -18.00 -2.28 -7.55
C SER A 5 -17.00 -2.16 -8.71
N LEU A 6 -15.69 -2.10 -8.45
CA LEU A 6 -14.68 -2.15 -9.51
C LEU A 6 -14.74 -3.48 -10.27
N TYR A 7 -14.92 -4.57 -9.55
CA TYR A 7 -15.05 -5.89 -10.18
C TYR A 7 -16.33 -6.00 -11.02
N THR A 8 -17.48 -5.65 -10.44
CA THR A 8 -18.78 -5.83 -11.11
C THR A 8 -19.01 -4.89 -12.29
N ASN A 9 -18.52 -3.65 -12.19
CA ASN A 9 -18.79 -2.63 -13.22
C ASN A 9 -17.69 -2.53 -14.28
N TYR A 10 -16.44 -2.87 -13.92
CA TYR A 10 -15.29 -2.63 -14.79
C TYR A 10 -14.42 -3.88 -15.01
N ASN A 11 -14.79 -5.03 -14.44
CA ASN A 11 -13.99 -6.26 -14.46
C ASN A 11 -12.55 -6.08 -13.93
N ILE A 12 -12.37 -5.13 -13.02
CA ILE A 12 -11.09 -4.88 -12.34
C ILE A 12 -11.06 -5.71 -11.06
N ARG A 13 -10.23 -6.74 -11.04
CA ARG A 13 -10.08 -7.62 -9.87
C ARG A 13 -8.97 -7.12 -8.96
N LEU A 14 -9.28 -7.05 -7.68
CA LEU A 14 -8.26 -6.95 -6.65
C LEU A 14 -7.54 -8.30 -6.55
N TRP A 15 -6.24 -8.29 -6.79
CA TRP A 15 -5.42 -9.51 -6.64
C TRP A 15 -4.98 -9.71 -5.19
N ARG A 16 -4.29 -8.73 -4.61
CA ARG A 16 -3.87 -8.73 -3.20
C ARG A 16 -3.98 -7.33 -2.63
N CYS A 17 -4.28 -7.22 -1.32
CA CYS A 17 -4.39 -5.94 -0.63
C CYS A 17 -3.63 -5.92 0.68
N GLY A 18 -2.66 -5.02 0.80
CA GLY A 18 -2.02 -4.70 2.08
C GLY A 18 -2.89 -3.77 2.92
N TYR A 19 -2.92 -3.97 4.24
CA TYR A 19 -3.69 -3.13 5.14
C TYR A 19 -2.99 -2.88 6.48
N ASP A 20 -3.30 -1.73 7.11
CA ASP A 20 -2.95 -1.45 8.51
C ASP A 20 -3.93 -2.17 9.44
N GLN A 21 -3.43 -2.87 10.44
CA GLN A 21 -4.24 -3.60 11.41
C GLN A 21 -5.19 -2.68 12.20
N ARG A 22 -4.82 -1.41 12.38
CA ARG A 22 -5.59 -0.47 13.18
C ARG A 22 -6.96 -0.23 12.57
N PHE A 23 -8.01 -0.54 13.32
CA PHE A 23 -9.43 -0.39 12.91
C PHE A 23 -9.86 -1.23 11.69
N ALA A 24 -9.09 -2.24 11.29
CA ALA A 24 -9.36 -3.02 10.08
C ALA A 24 -10.38 -4.15 10.26
N LYS A 25 -10.83 -4.47 11.48
CA LYS A 25 -11.69 -5.63 11.76
C LYS A 25 -12.97 -5.67 10.90
N ASP A 26 -13.73 -4.59 10.91
CA ASP A 26 -14.99 -4.53 10.16
C ASP A 26 -14.76 -4.55 8.64
N TRP A 27 -13.69 -3.88 8.20
CA TRP A 27 -13.29 -3.89 6.80
C TRP A 27 -12.88 -5.30 6.34
N ILE A 28 -12.09 -6.05 7.13
CA ILE A 28 -11.71 -7.44 6.84
C ILE A 28 -12.97 -8.33 6.76
N THR A 29 -13.89 -8.20 7.70
CA THR A 29 -15.16 -8.95 7.69
C THR A 29 -15.93 -8.68 6.39
N ARG A 30 -15.98 -7.43 5.95
CA ARG A 30 -16.66 -7.05 4.70
C ARG A 30 -15.93 -7.58 3.47
N MET A 31 -14.60 -7.54 3.45
CA MET A 31 -13.80 -8.10 2.35
C MET A 31 -13.99 -9.61 2.23
N ASN A 32 -13.98 -10.33 3.36
CA ASN A 32 -14.24 -11.77 3.39
C ASN A 32 -15.64 -12.11 2.84
N PHE A 33 -16.65 -11.28 3.16
CA PHE A 33 -18.01 -11.44 2.62
C PHE A 33 -18.03 -11.39 1.08
N TYR A 34 -17.16 -10.58 0.47
CA TYR A 34 -17.02 -10.49 -0.98
C TYR A 34 -16.03 -11.52 -1.58
N GLY A 35 -15.48 -12.41 -0.79
CA GLY A 35 -14.61 -13.49 -1.24
C GLY A 35 -13.12 -13.20 -1.18
N TRP A 36 -12.68 -12.03 -0.69
CA TRP A 36 -11.26 -11.77 -0.42
C TRP A 36 -10.90 -12.25 0.98
N MET A 37 -10.05 -13.25 1.07
CA MET A 37 -9.79 -13.95 2.32
C MET A 37 -8.46 -13.54 2.95
N ARG A 38 -8.45 -13.52 4.28
CA ARG A 38 -7.24 -13.50 5.08
C ARG A 38 -6.97 -14.92 5.57
N THR A 39 -6.06 -15.64 4.93
CA THR A 39 -5.71 -17.03 5.30
C THR A 39 -4.54 -17.11 6.28
N GLY A 40 -3.75 -16.05 6.38
CA GLY A 40 -2.58 -15.97 7.27
C GLY A 40 -1.30 -16.57 6.68
N ASP A 41 -1.34 -17.00 5.44
CA ASP A 41 -0.22 -17.51 4.64
C ASP A 41 0.12 -16.58 3.46
N ASP A 42 1.11 -16.98 2.65
CA ASP A 42 1.57 -16.20 1.50
C ASP A 42 0.53 -16.09 0.37
N ASP A 43 -0.48 -16.96 0.35
CA ASP A 43 -1.57 -16.95 -0.63
C ASP A 43 -2.77 -16.10 -0.19
N SER A 44 -2.64 -15.39 0.93
CA SER A 44 -3.70 -14.51 1.44
C SER A 44 -3.97 -13.33 0.50
N ASP A 45 -5.25 -13.09 0.17
CA ASP A 45 -5.67 -11.89 -0.57
C ASP A 45 -5.50 -10.61 0.25
N LEU A 46 -5.65 -10.73 1.57
CA LEU A 46 -5.55 -9.62 2.52
C LEU A 46 -4.34 -9.81 3.43
N VAL A 47 -3.35 -8.96 3.28
CA VAL A 47 -2.07 -9.06 4.00
C VAL A 47 -1.92 -7.90 4.99
N MET A 48 -1.73 -8.23 6.25
CA MET A 48 -1.42 -7.23 7.28
C MET A 48 0.01 -6.69 7.10
N ILE A 49 0.14 -5.38 7.02
CA ILE A 49 1.42 -4.70 6.90
C ILE A 49 1.71 -3.91 8.18
N LEU A 50 2.76 -4.30 8.88
CA LEU A 50 3.21 -3.63 10.11
C LEU A 50 3.73 -2.22 9.80
N GLN A 51 3.21 -1.23 10.53
CA GLN A 51 3.56 0.19 10.36
C GLN A 51 4.82 0.55 11.16
N ASN A 52 5.95 -0.08 10.84
CA ASN A 52 7.24 0.18 11.48
C ASN A 52 8.37 0.31 10.45
N ALA A 53 9.50 0.89 10.88
CA ALA A 53 10.63 1.15 9.99
C ALA A 53 11.26 -0.14 9.44
N GLN A 54 11.32 -1.21 10.21
CA GLN A 54 11.86 -2.49 9.77
C GLN A 54 11.07 -3.06 8.57
N THR A 55 9.73 -2.96 8.59
CA THR A 55 8.87 -3.46 7.52
C THR A 55 8.87 -2.52 6.32
N LEU A 56 8.76 -1.20 6.54
CA LEU A 56 8.45 -0.25 5.48
C LEU A 56 9.66 0.44 4.84
N SER A 57 10.84 0.40 5.47
CA SER A 57 12.01 1.16 5.00
C SER A 57 12.39 0.85 3.55
N ASN A 58 12.43 -0.43 3.18
CA ASN A 58 12.80 -0.84 1.81
C ASN A 58 11.72 -0.43 0.79
N ALA A 59 10.45 -0.54 1.17
CA ALA A 59 9.33 -0.07 0.34
C ALA A 59 9.40 1.44 0.12
N MET A 60 9.71 2.23 1.15
CA MET A 60 9.88 3.67 1.06
C MET A 60 11.03 4.07 0.14
N LYS A 61 12.19 3.41 0.25
CA LYS A 61 13.35 3.68 -0.61
C LYS A 61 13.06 3.37 -2.08
N LEU A 62 12.35 2.26 -2.34
CA LEU A 62 11.92 1.90 -3.70
C LEU A 62 10.91 2.93 -4.24
N CYS A 63 9.90 3.27 -3.45
CA CYS A 63 8.90 4.29 -3.81
C CYS A 63 9.55 5.64 -4.13
N GLU A 64 10.49 6.09 -3.30
CA GLU A 64 11.25 7.33 -3.55
C GLU A 64 12.03 7.29 -4.85
N ALA A 65 12.72 6.19 -5.13
CA ALA A 65 13.48 6.02 -6.37
C ALA A 65 12.56 6.08 -7.60
N ASP A 66 11.42 5.36 -7.56
CA ASP A 66 10.47 5.32 -8.66
C ASP A 66 9.76 6.66 -8.87
N LEU A 67 9.44 7.39 -7.80
CA LEU A 67 8.92 8.76 -7.90
C LEU A 67 9.94 9.72 -8.55
N LYS A 68 11.21 9.65 -8.17
CA LYS A 68 12.29 10.44 -8.78
C LYS A 68 12.46 10.16 -10.27
N HIS A 69 12.31 8.89 -10.67
CA HIS A 69 12.39 8.47 -12.07
C HIS A 69 11.07 8.61 -12.83
N ARG A 70 10.02 9.15 -12.21
CA ARG A 70 8.68 9.33 -12.81
C ARG A 70 8.05 8.02 -13.29
N LEU A 71 8.32 6.93 -12.61
CA LEU A 71 7.74 5.61 -12.89
C LEU A 71 6.37 5.41 -12.23
N VAL A 72 5.98 6.30 -11.32
CA VAL A 72 4.68 6.26 -10.61
C VAL A 72 3.74 7.27 -11.25
N ASN A 73 2.64 6.76 -11.80
CA ASN A 73 1.55 7.61 -12.25
C ASN A 73 0.44 7.64 -11.18
N TYR A 74 0.38 8.70 -10.40
CA TYR A 74 -0.69 8.96 -9.43
C TYR A 74 -1.73 9.96 -9.95
N ASN A 75 -1.77 10.20 -11.29
CA ASN A 75 -2.67 11.13 -11.98
C ASN A 75 -2.66 12.56 -11.43
N GLU A 76 -1.58 12.97 -10.80
CA GLU A 76 -1.45 14.27 -10.12
C GLU A 76 -2.61 14.57 -9.15
N ASN A 77 -3.18 13.54 -8.54
CA ASN A 77 -4.30 13.65 -7.62
C ASN A 77 -3.98 14.68 -6.53
N PRO A 78 -4.79 15.73 -6.36
CA PRO A 78 -4.50 16.81 -5.41
C PRO A 78 -4.47 16.35 -3.95
N ILE A 79 -5.22 15.30 -3.60
CA ILE A 79 -5.21 14.71 -2.24
C ILE A 79 -3.88 14.00 -2.00
N ASP A 80 -3.38 13.22 -2.96
CA ASP A 80 -2.08 12.55 -2.82
C ASP A 80 -0.94 13.55 -2.75
N ARG A 81 -0.95 14.59 -3.58
CA ARG A 81 0.02 15.70 -3.51
C ARG A 81 0.00 16.40 -2.16
N TRP A 82 -1.18 16.59 -1.59
CA TRP A 82 -1.33 17.17 -0.26
C TRP A 82 -0.78 16.24 0.82
N CYS A 83 -1.06 14.93 0.76
CA CYS A 83 -0.51 13.93 1.67
C CYS A 83 1.02 13.89 1.59
N PHE A 84 1.61 13.90 0.38
CA PHE A 84 3.06 13.92 0.20
C PHE A 84 3.70 15.15 0.84
N LYS A 85 3.11 16.33 0.67
CA LYS A 85 3.61 17.57 1.29
C LYS A 85 3.55 17.57 2.82
N ASN A 86 2.63 16.79 3.41
CA ASN A 86 2.48 16.65 4.86
C ASN A 86 3.38 15.57 5.45
N SER A 87 4.00 14.75 4.60
CA SER A 87 4.83 13.63 5.00
C SER A 87 6.26 14.08 5.27
N GLY A 88 6.82 13.58 6.35
CA GLY A 88 8.24 13.66 6.68
C GLY A 88 8.83 12.25 6.77
N ILE A 89 10.15 12.17 6.88
CA ILE A 89 10.88 10.92 7.04
C ILE A 89 11.60 10.97 8.39
N LYS A 90 11.38 9.94 9.21
CA LYS A 90 12.18 9.68 10.40
C LYS A 90 13.14 8.54 10.11
N VAL A 91 14.43 8.75 10.38
CA VAL A 91 15.47 7.72 10.23
C VAL A 91 15.89 7.29 11.63
N ASP A 92 16.00 5.99 11.86
CA ASP A 92 16.51 5.43 13.11
C ASP A 92 18.05 5.28 13.11
N GLY A 93 18.61 4.80 14.23
CA GLY A 93 20.04 4.60 14.38
C GLY A 93 20.64 3.52 13.46
N TYR A 94 19.81 2.72 12.80
CA TYR A 94 20.20 1.68 11.84
C TYR A 94 20.00 2.10 10.37
N GLY A 95 19.63 3.36 10.14
CA GLY A 95 19.37 3.87 8.80
C GLY A 95 18.03 3.39 8.19
N GLN A 96 17.11 2.87 9.02
CA GLN A 96 15.78 2.51 8.58
C GLN A 96 14.86 3.73 8.60
N CYS A 97 14.01 3.85 7.59
CA CYS A 97 13.13 4.99 7.38
C CYS A 97 11.69 4.66 7.77
N LEU A 98 10.99 5.65 8.33
CA LEU A 98 9.55 5.59 8.55
C LEU A 98 8.91 6.91 8.11
N CYS A 99 7.79 6.80 7.41
CA CYS A 99 6.96 7.95 7.06
C CYS A 99 6.24 8.47 8.31
N VAL A 100 6.38 9.75 8.57
CA VAL A 100 5.76 10.42 9.72
C VAL A 100 5.07 11.71 9.28
N LYS A 101 4.15 12.20 10.09
CA LYS A 101 3.54 13.52 9.88
C LYS A 101 4.55 14.61 10.23
N GLN A 102 4.66 15.63 9.38
CA GLN A 102 5.43 16.84 9.73
C GLN A 102 4.77 17.61 10.87
N GLU A 103 3.42 17.64 10.87
CA GLU A 103 2.61 18.26 11.92
C GLU A 103 1.49 17.28 12.33
N SER A 104 1.19 17.19 13.62
CA SER A 104 0.20 16.24 14.15
C SER A 104 -1.22 16.39 13.55
N SER A 105 -1.60 17.62 13.20
CA SER A 105 -2.89 17.95 12.58
C SER A 105 -3.03 17.52 11.12
N LYS A 106 -1.90 17.27 10.44
CA LYS A 106 -1.89 16.93 9.02
C LYS A 106 -2.21 15.46 8.76
N ARG A 107 -2.67 15.16 7.56
CA ARG A 107 -2.97 13.79 7.10
C ARG A 107 -1.92 13.35 6.09
N ILE A 108 -1.55 12.07 6.18
CA ILE A 108 -0.57 11.41 5.31
C ILE A 108 -1.10 10.07 4.78
N ASP A 109 -2.40 9.85 4.87
CA ASP A 109 -3.02 8.54 4.60
C ASP A 109 -2.72 8.08 3.16
N GLY A 110 -2.78 8.97 2.16
CA GLY A 110 -2.41 8.66 0.78
C GLY A 110 -0.95 8.22 0.62
N THR A 111 -0.02 8.91 1.31
CA THR A 111 1.40 8.51 1.31
C THR A 111 1.60 7.14 1.93
N VAL A 112 0.96 6.87 3.07
CA VAL A 112 1.04 5.57 3.75
C VAL A 112 0.44 4.47 2.89
N CYS A 113 -0.70 4.70 2.24
CA CYS A 113 -1.30 3.75 1.31
C CYS A 113 -0.35 3.40 0.15
N LEU A 114 0.33 4.39 -0.43
CA LEU A 114 1.32 4.17 -1.48
C LEU A 114 2.50 3.32 -0.98
N ILE A 115 3.01 3.59 0.22
CA ILE A 115 4.10 2.82 0.83
C ILE A 115 3.66 1.36 1.09
N ILE A 116 2.44 1.14 1.60
CA ILE A 116 1.87 -0.20 1.77
C ILE A 116 1.77 -0.93 0.43
N LEU A 117 1.32 -0.24 -0.63
CA LEU A 117 1.28 -0.80 -1.98
C LEU A 117 2.66 -1.22 -2.47
N TYR A 118 3.70 -0.38 -2.23
CA TYR A 118 5.08 -0.71 -2.57
C TYR A 118 5.61 -1.91 -1.78
N GLU A 119 5.24 -2.05 -0.51
CA GLU A 119 5.60 -3.23 0.27
C GLU A 119 4.93 -4.50 -0.27
N MET A 120 3.66 -4.41 -0.67
CA MET A 120 2.96 -5.50 -1.34
C MET A 120 3.61 -5.87 -2.67
N TYR A 121 3.92 -4.87 -3.50
CA TYR A 121 4.62 -5.08 -4.76
C TYR A 121 6.00 -5.73 -4.56
N ARG A 122 6.79 -5.26 -3.60
CA ARG A 122 8.10 -5.81 -3.28
C ARG A 122 8.04 -7.29 -2.88
N ARG A 123 7.09 -7.66 -2.02
CA ARG A 123 6.89 -9.04 -1.57
C ARG A 123 6.44 -9.97 -2.69
N ASN A 124 5.62 -9.48 -3.59
CA ASN A 124 4.95 -10.29 -4.60
C ASN A 124 5.45 -10.01 -6.04
N ARG A 125 6.59 -9.32 -6.18
CA ARG A 125 7.07 -8.81 -7.47
C ARG A 125 7.21 -9.89 -8.53
N THR A 126 7.81 -11.02 -8.20
CA THR A 126 8.06 -12.12 -9.14
C THR A 126 6.75 -12.69 -9.68
N GLU A 127 5.81 -12.99 -8.80
CA GLU A 127 4.49 -13.52 -9.16
C GLU A 127 3.70 -12.51 -9.97
N PHE A 128 3.71 -11.24 -9.55
CA PHE A 128 3.03 -10.16 -10.27
C PHE A 128 3.55 -10.00 -11.70
N ILE A 129 4.88 -9.97 -11.90
CA ILE A 129 5.48 -9.86 -13.23
C ILE A 129 5.14 -11.07 -14.10
N GLN A 130 5.15 -12.27 -13.56
CA GLN A 130 4.75 -13.49 -14.28
C GLN A 130 3.28 -13.46 -14.70
N MET A 131 2.41 -12.94 -13.85
CA MET A 131 0.98 -12.82 -14.12
C MET A 131 0.70 -11.78 -15.23
N VAL A 132 1.32 -10.60 -15.14
CA VAL A 132 1.10 -9.50 -16.09
C VAL A 132 1.83 -9.74 -17.42
N GLY A 133 2.99 -10.38 -17.41
CA GLY A 133 3.77 -10.67 -18.62
C GLY A 133 3.25 -11.83 -19.48
N ARG A 134 2.16 -12.48 -19.07
CA ARG A 134 1.49 -13.56 -19.84
C ARG A 134 0.34 -13.07 -20.73
N ASN A 135 0.11 -11.76 -20.78
CA ASN A 135 -0.95 -11.16 -21.61
C ASN A 135 -0.39 -10.60 -22.94
#